data_4a153fe976745ed342c48aab44886556
#
_entry.id   4a153fe976745ed342c48aab44886556
#
_cell.length_a   1.000
_cell.length_b   1.000
_cell.length_c   1.000
_cell.angle_alpha   90.00
_cell.angle_beta   90.00
_cell.angle_gamma   90.00
#
_symmetry.space_group_name_H-M   'P 1'
#
loop_
_entity.id
_entity.type
_entity.pdbx_description
1 polymer ?
#
loop_
_entity_poly.entity_id
_entity_poly.type
_entity_poly.pdbx_seq_one_letter_code
_entity_poly.pdbx_strand_id
1 'polypeptide(L)'
;PELRPAFQKDGSVTAANASTMNDGAAALILVSKEKLEELGLKPIARILSYADAEQAPEWFTTTPSLAVPKAVAKAGLSMQDIAYWELNE
;
A
#
# COMPACT_ATOMS: atom_id res chain seq x y z
N PRO A 1 6.21 -26.85 -14.69
CA PRO A 1 6.12 -26.47 -13.28
C PRO A 1 5.45 -27.61 -12.50
N GLU A 2 6.05 -28.01 -11.40
CA GLU A 2 5.63 -29.19 -10.62
C GLU A 2 4.67 -28.84 -9.47
N LEU A 3 4.54 -27.54 -9.14
CA LEU A 3 3.68 -27.08 -8.06
C LEU A 3 2.21 -27.03 -8.50
N ARG A 4 1.35 -27.55 -7.63
CA ARG A 4 -0.09 -27.51 -7.85
C ARG A 4 -0.65 -26.11 -7.60
N PRO A 5 -1.64 -25.64 -8.39
CA PRO A 5 -2.38 -24.43 -8.09
C PRO A 5 -3.04 -24.50 -6.71
N ALA A 6 -3.03 -23.36 -5.98
CA ALA A 6 -3.51 -23.31 -4.59
C ALA A 6 -5.04 -23.19 -4.48
N PHE A 7 -5.70 -22.57 -5.46
CA PHE A 7 -7.13 -22.20 -5.35
C PHE A 7 -8.01 -22.88 -6.40
N GLN A 8 -7.56 -23.00 -7.62
CA GLN A 8 -8.32 -23.58 -8.73
C GLN A 8 -7.48 -24.65 -9.41
N LYS A 9 -8.11 -25.75 -9.86
CA LYS A 9 -7.42 -26.89 -10.46
C LYS A 9 -6.51 -26.50 -11.63
N ASP A 10 -6.96 -25.55 -12.45
CA ASP A 10 -6.23 -25.05 -13.63
C ASP A 10 -5.76 -23.59 -13.42
N GLY A 11 -5.61 -23.17 -12.17
CA GLY A 11 -5.18 -21.83 -11.79
C GLY A 11 -3.67 -21.62 -11.96
N SER A 12 -3.26 -20.36 -11.97
CA SER A 12 -1.85 -19.96 -12.09
C SER A 12 -1.18 -19.65 -10.74
N VAL A 13 -1.95 -19.50 -9.66
CA VAL A 13 -1.42 -19.14 -8.33
C VAL A 13 -0.98 -20.41 -7.60
N THR A 14 0.30 -20.44 -7.22
CA THR A 14 0.93 -21.54 -6.48
C THR A 14 1.60 -21.01 -5.22
N ALA A 15 2.03 -21.89 -4.33
CA ALA A 15 2.79 -21.50 -3.13
C ALA A 15 4.11 -20.75 -3.43
N ALA A 16 4.64 -20.87 -4.65
CA ALA A 16 5.90 -20.23 -5.04
C ALA A 16 5.73 -18.80 -5.62
N ASN A 17 4.54 -18.45 -6.09
CA ASN A 17 4.26 -17.14 -6.68
C ASN A 17 3.14 -16.35 -5.97
N ALA A 18 2.67 -16.84 -4.83
CA ALA A 18 1.77 -16.10 -3.95
C ALA A 18 2.56 -15.31 -2.90
N SER A 19 1.98 -14.21 -2.43
CA SER A 19 2.51 -13.49 -1.26
C SER A 19 2.54 -14.42 -0.05
N THR A 20 3.65 -14.45 0.65
CA THR A 20 3.83 -15.29 1.85
C THR A 20 3.26 -14.59 3.08
N MET A 21 2.75 -15.38 4.02
CA MET A 21 2.40 -14.91 5.35
C MET A 21 3.61 -15.14 6.28
N ASN A 22 4.25 -14.05 6.70
CA ASN A 22 5.43 -14.10 7.55
C ASN A 22 5.17 -13.30 8.83
N ASP A 23 5.85 -13.71 9.91
CA ASP A 23 5.87 -12.90 11.12
C ASP A 23 6.68 -11.63 10.88
N GLY A 24 6.18 -10.52 11.38
CA GLY A 24 6.84 -9.23 11.26
C GLY A 24 6.27 -8.21 12.23
N ALA A 25 7.03 -7.19 12.51
CA ALA A 25 6.59 -6.06 13.31
C ALA A 25 7.19 -4.76 12.79
N ALA A 26 6.42 -3.68 12.88
CA ALA A 26 6.88 -2.34 12.59
C ALA A 26 6.27 -1.35 13.58
N ALA A 27 7.00 -0.28 13.87
CA ALA A 27 6.53 0.80 14.72
C ALA A 27 6.85 2.15 14.09
N LEU A 28 5.88 3.06 14.11
CA LEU A 28 6.01 4.43 13.66
C LEU A 28 5.51 5.39 14.71
N ILE A 29 6.16 6.53 14.83
CA ILE A 29 5.68 7.64 15.65
C ILE A 29 5.10 8.70 14.72
N LEU A 30 3.81 8.98 14.87
CA LEU A 30 3.11 10.04 14.15
C LEU A 30 2.90 11.22 15.10
N VAL A 31 3.20 12.41 14.62
CA VAL A 31 2.98 13.65 15.39
C VAL A 31 2.32 14.70 14.49
N SER A 32 1.55 15.61 15.11
CA SER A 32 1.06 16.78 14.40
C SER A 32 2.21 17.76 14.12
N LYS A 33 1.98 18.69 13.18
CA LYS A 33 2.96 19.75 12.87
C LYS A 33 3.29 20.58 14.11
N GLU A 34 2.28 20.95 14.88
CA GLU A 34 2.43 21.75 16.10
C GLU A 34 3.30 21.02 17.13
N LYS A 35 3.05 19.72 17.32
CA LYS A 35 3.81 18.91 18.27
C LYS A 35 5.24 18.67 17.83
N LEU A 36 5.46 18.56 16.52
CA LEU A 36 6.80 18.46 15.94
C LEU A 36 7.63 19.72 16.24
N GLU A 37 7.01 20.90 16.05
CA GLU A 37 7.65 22.19 16.32
C GLU A 37 7.92 22.40 17.82
N GLU A 38 6.92 22.09 18.68
CA GLU A 38 7.04 22.15 20.15
C GLU A 38 8.21 21.31 20.66
N LEU A 39 8.38 20.11 20.14
CA LEU A 39 9.42 19.18 20.59
C LEU A 39 10.75 19.34 19.85
N GLY A 40 10.84 20.23 18.87
CA GLY A 40 12.04 20.42 18.05
C GLY A 40 12.45 19.17 17.27
N LEU A 41 11.49 18.32 16.87
CA LEU A 41 11.76 17.06 16.19
C LEU A 41 12.04 17.29 14.71
N LYS A 42 12.89 16.44 14.15
CA LYS A 42 13.14 16.39 12.71
C LYS A 42 12.35 15.25 12.09
N PRO A 43 11.35 15.51 11.23
CA PRO A 43 10.55 14.48 10.61
C PRO A 43 11.35 13.74 9.53
N ILE A 44 11.05 12.45 9.33
CA ILE A 44 11.57 11.66 8.21
C ILE A 44 10.77 12.00 6.95
N ALA A 45 9.44 12.08 7.09
CA ALA A 45 8.52 12.37 5.99
C ALA A 45 7.25 13.02 6.52
N ARG A 46 6.44 13.57 5.62
CA ARG A 46 5.10 14.08 5.89
C ARG A 46 4.08 13.26 5.11
N ILE A 47 3.03 12.78 5.78
CA ILE A 47 1.88 12.19 5.11
C ILE A 47 1.08 13.33 4.47
N LEU A 48 0.96 13.31 3.14
CA LEU A 48 0.21 14.33 2.40
C LEU A 48 -1.27 14.01 2.34
N SER A 49 -1.61 12.76 2.09
CA SER A 49 -2.98 12.28 2.05
C SER A 49 -3.05 10.76 2.23
N TYR A 50 -4.25 10.26 2.36
CA TYR A 50 -4.58 8.84 2.30
C TYR A 50 -5.97 8.66 1.70
N ALA A 51 -6.26 7.49 1.16
CA ALA A 51 -7.56 7.13 0.65
C ALA A 51 -7.76 5.62 0.71
N ASP A 52 -9.02 5.23 0.82
CA ASP A 52 -9.45 3.84 0.84
C ASP A 52 -10.21 3.52 -0.45
N ALA A 53 -10.17 2.26 -0.84
CA ALA A 53 -11.00 1.68 -1.87
C ALA A 53 -11.27 0.21 -1.55
N GLU A 54 -12.40 -0.28 -2.04
CA GLU A 54 -12.83 -1.65 -1.85
C GLU A 54 -13.50 -2.17 -3.11
N GLN A 55 -13.47 -3.46 -3.30
CA GLN A 55 -14.10 -4.17 -4.39
C GLN A 55 -14.60 -5.53 -3.88
N ALA A 56 -15.29 -6.28 -4.74
CA ALA A 56 -15.58 -7.67 -4.48
C ALA A 56 -14.26 -8.45 -4.21
N PRO A 57 -14.27 -9.42 -3.26
CA PRO A 57 -13.04 -10.09 -2.80
C PRO A 57 -12.16 -10.67 -3.90
N GLU A 58 -12.75 -11.18 -4.98
CA GLU A 58 -12.02 -11.72 -6.13
C GLU A 58 -11.17 -10.67 -6.89
N TRP A 59 -11.45 -9.38 -6.71
CA TRP A 59 -10.77 -8.27 -7.36
C TRP A 59 -9.86 -7.46 -6.43
N PHE A 60 -9.64 -7.93 -5.19
CA PHE A 60 -8.91 -7.17 -4.19
C PHE A 60 -7.52 -6.72 -4.66
N THR A 61 -6.82 -7.52 -5.45
CA THR A 61 -5.47 -7.20 -5.95
C THR A 61 -5.44 -6.00 -6.90
N THR A 62 -6.57 -5.64 -7.52
CA THR A 62 -6.68 -4.46 -8.39
C THR A 62 -7.18 -3.22 -7.65
N THR A 63 -7.52 -3.33 -6.37
CA THR A 63 -8.06 -2.22 -5.56
C THR A 63 -7.10 -1.02 -5.44
N PRO A 64 -5.77 -1.17 -5.42
CA PRO A 64 -4.85 -0.03 -5.45
C PRO A 64 -5.08 0.91 -6.63
N SER A 65 -5.51 0.40 -7.80
CA SER A 65 -5.84 1.24 -8.95
C SER A 65 -7.01 2.20 -8.71
N LEU A 66 -7.85 1.92 -7.72
CA LEU A 66 -8.95 2.79 -7.30
C LEU A 66 -8.56 3.72 -6.15
N ALA A 67 -7.71 3.27 -5.22
CA ALA A 67 -7.28 4.05 -4.06
C ALA A 67 -6.24 5.12 -4.44
N VAL A 68 -5.27 4.75 -5.26
CA VAL A 68 -4.15 5.64 -5.65
C VAL A 68 -4.61 6.96 -6.27
N PRO A 69 -5.47 6.98 -7.31
CA PRO A 69 -5.92 8.24 -7.89
C PRO A 69 -6.65 9.14 -6.88
N LYS A 70 -7.42 8.54 -5.96
CA LYS A 70 -8.12 9.29 -4.90
C LYS A 70 -7.13 9.95 -3.95
N ALA A 71 -6.09 9.22 -3.51
CA ALA A 71 -5.08 9.76 -2.61
C ALA A 71 -4.28 10.88 -3.26
N VAL A 72 -3.84 10.69 -4.52
CA VAL A 72 -3.09 11.71 -5.28
C VAL A 72 -3.91 12.97 -5.48
N ALA A 73 -5.16 12.84 -5.92
CA ALA A 73 -6.07 13.98 -6.09
C ALA A 73 -6.35 14.72 -4.77
N LYS A 74 -6.55 13.97 -3.68
CA LYS A 74 -6.75 14.56 -2.34
C LYS A 74 -5.54 15.33 -1.83
N ALA A 75 -4.33 14.94 -2.25
CA ALA A 75 -3.10 15.69 -1.97
C ALA A 75 -2.94 16.95 -2.86
N GLY A 76 -3.80 17.15 -3.85
CA GLY A 76 -3.67 18.23 -4.82
C GLY A 76 -2.55 18.01 -5.84
N LEU A 77 -2.16 16.76 -6.05
CA LEU A 77 -1.07 16.33 -6.94
C LEU A 77 -1.61 15.61 -8.18
N SER A 78 -0.76 15.47 -9.16
CA SER A 78 -0.94 14.60 -10.33
C SER A 78 -0.08 13.34 -10.21
N MET A 79 -0.38 12.32 -11.00
CA MET A 79 0.40 11.07 -11.01
C MET A 79 1.87 11.30 -11.40
N GLN A 80 2.13 12.31 -12.23
CA GLN A 80 3.48 12.68 -12.69
C GLN A 80 4.33 13.33 -11.59
N ASP A 81 3.70 13.84 -10.54
CA ASP A 81 4.39 14.46 -9.40
C ASP A 81 4.95 13.40 -8.43
N ILE A 82 4.61 12.12 -8.64
CA ILE A 82 5.04 11.02 -7.77
C ILE A 82 6.34 10.42 -8.32
N ALA A 83 7.41 10.60 -7.58
CA ALA A 83 8.73 10.12 -7.98
C ALA A 83 8.95 8.62 -7.71
N TYR A 84 8.23 8.03 -6.77
CA TYR A 84 8.40 6.64 -6.37
C TYR A 84 7.07 6.00 -5.95
N TRP A 85 6.86 4.76 -6.36
CA TRP A 85 5.68 3.97 -6.04
C TRP A 85 6.10 2.70 -5.30
N GLU A 86 5.53 2.48 -4.14
CA GLU A 86 5.63 1.22 -3.41
C GLU A 86 4.26 0.55 -3.41
N LEU A 87 4.18 -0.59 -4.06
CA LEU A 87 2.97 -1.39 -4.16
C LEU A 87 3.24 -2.78 -3.61
N ASN A 88 2.44 -3.20 -2.65
CA ASN A 88 2.53 -4.55 -2.11
C ASN A 88 2.03 -5.56 -3.15
N GLU A 89 2.83 -6.58 -3.41
CA GLU A 89 2.51 -7.69 -4.33
C GLU A 89 2.00 -8.93 -3.61
#